data_c9357a83a95412943c0770fa707b9038
#
_entry.id   c9357a83a95412943c0770fa707b9038
#
_cell.length_a   1.000
_cell.length_b   1.000
_cell.length_c   1.000
_cell.angle_alpha   90.00
_cell.angle_beta   90.00
_cell.angle_gamma   90.00
#
_symmetry.space_group_name_H-M   'P 1'
#
loop_
_entity.id
_entity.type
_entity.pdbx_description
1 polymer ?
#
loop_
_entity_poly.entity_id
_entity_poly.type
_entity_poly.pdbx_seq_one_letter_code
_entity_poly.pdbx_strand_id
1 'polypeptide(L)'
;MHPNVKAALEREYAAQKSEEWLALRGKMLTASDAATAIGKNKYETPDALLLKKCGLGEKFTGNAATRHGELYEDEARILYEERHGEVVHELGLCPHPVEDWLGGSPDGVTESGKLVEIKCPPQRKIIPGEVPEHYMPQLQLCMEILDLESADFIQYKPAETNWPRPEEFDVVNVPRDREWWKTYLPVMREFWDKVLYFREHLDELPQPKLKKTRKKKEPEPPPPCEIEPLTDEEPYNDD
;
A
#
# COMPACT_ATOMS: atom_id res chain seq x y z
N MET A 1 23.28 -14.88 -6.55
CA MET A 1 22.58 -14.06 -5.52
C MET A 1 23.36 -12.78 -5.26
N HIS A 2 22.66 -11.64 -5.27
CA HIS A 2 23.23 -10.31 -5.00
C HIS A 2 23.78 -10.21 -3.55
N PRO A 3 24.97 -9.57 -3.32
CA PRO A 3 25.59 -9.55 -1.99
C PRO A 3 24.71 -8.99 -0.88
N ASN A 4 24.00 -7.87 -1.14
CA ASN A 4 23.11 -7.24 -0.15
C ASN A 4 21.88 -8.08 0.15
N VAL A 5 21.35 -8.80 -0.83
CA VAL A 5 20.24 -9.75 -0.63
C VAL A 5 20.69 -10.92 0.23
N LYS A 6 21.88 -11.49 -0.06
CA LYS A 6 22.46 -12.53 0.79
C LYS A 6 22.62 -12.07 2.24
N ALA A 7 23.21 -10.88 2.43
CA ALA A 7 23.39 -10.31 3.77
C ALA A 7 22.05 -10.03 4.48
N ALA A 8 21.01 -9.65 3.75
CA ALA A 8 19.66 -9.49 4.30
C ALA A 8 19.05 -10.83 4.74
N LEU A 9 19.17 -11.86 3.91
CA LEU A 9 18.63 -13.20 4.21
C LEU A 9 19.34 -13.92 5.37
N GLU A 10 20.57 -13.54 5.68
CA GLU A 10 21.31 -14.07 6.83
C GLU A 10 20.89 -13.45 8.18
N ARG A 11 19.99 -12.45 8.16
CA ARG A 11 19.48 -11.78 9.38
C ARG A 11 18.11 -12.33 9.75
N GLU A 12 17.86 -12.37 11.05
CA GLU A 12 16.53 -12.66 11.57
C GLU A 12 15.69 -11.38 11.64
N TYR A 13 14.47 -11.44 11.14
CA TYR A 13 13.49 -10.35 11.19
C TYR A 13 12.18 -10.81 11.80
N ALA A 14 11.49 -9.91 12.48
CA ALA A 14 10.11 -10.18 12.90
C ALA A 14 9.24 -10.46 11.66
N ALA A 15 8.65 -11.65 11.62
CA ALA A 15 7.82 -12.08 10.51
C ALA A 15 6.63 -11.14 10.32
N GLN A 16 6.30 -10.82 9.07
CA GLN A 16 5.16 -9.97 8.74
C GLN A 16 3.88 -10.47 9.44
N LYS A 17 3.07 -9.53 9.93
CA LYS A 17 1.80 -9.79 10.64
C LYS A 17 1.93 -10.45 12.02
N SER A 18 3.14 -10.79 12.49
CA SER A 18 3.35 -11.25 13.87
C SER A 18 3.11 -10.13 14.90
N GLU A 19 2.86 -10.51 16.14
CA GLU A 19 2.72 -9.53 17.25
C GLU A 19 3.99 -8.70 17.43
N GLU A 20 5.16 -9.32 17.31
CA GLU A 20 6.44 -8.66 17.37
C GLU A 20 6.59 -7.61 16.25
N TRP A 21 6.25 -7.99 15.01
CA TRP A 21 6.25 -7.08 13.86
C TRP A 21 5.34 -5.88 14.08
N LEU A 22 4.12 -6.10 14.61
CA LEU A 22 3.19 -5.01 14.95
C LEU A 22 3.76 -4.08 16.02
N ALA A 23 4.38 -4.65 17.07
CA ALA A 23 4.98 -3.89 18.14
C ALA A 23 6.17 -3.04 17.65
N LEU A 24 7.05 -3.61 16.82
CA LEU A 24 8.19 -2.91 16.23
C LEU A 24 7.75 -1.78 15.29
N ARG A 25 6.75 -2.01 14.43
CA ARG A 25 6.17 -0.96 13.57
C ARG A 25 5.62 0.21 14.36
N GLY A 26 5.10 -0.05 15.56
CA GLY A 26 4.67 1.02 16.47
C GLY A 26 5.82 1.89 16.97
N LYS A 27 7.04 1.36 17.03
CA LYS A 27 8.25 2.04 17.54
C LYS A 27 9.08 2.72 16.45
N MET A 28 8.69 2.60 15.18
CA MET A 28 9.42 3.10 14.02
C MET A 28 8.50 3.88 13.08
N LEU A 29 9.10 4.74 12.26
CA LEU A 29 8.47 5.21 11.03
C LEU A 29 8.78 4.19 9.94
N THR A 30 7.73 3.53 9.41
CA THR A 30 7.93 2.46 8.43
C THR A 30 7.84 2.99 6.99
N ALA A 31 8.41 2.25 6.05
CA ALA A 31 8.38 2.62 4.63
C ALA A 31 6.95 2.86 4.11
N SER A 32 5.98 2.06 4.56
CA SER A 32 4.57 2.27 4.21
C SER A 32 3.97 3.58 4.79
N ASP A 33 4.57 4.15 5.84
CA ASP A 33 4.15 5.42 6.43
C ASP A 33 4.86 6.63 5.78
N ALA A 34 5.95 6.40 5.04
CA ALA A 34 6.82 7.45 4.50
C ALA A 34 6.04 8.48 3.67
N ALA A 35 5.18 8.03 2.75
CA ALA A 35 4.36 8.92 1.94
C ALA A 35 3.46 9.83 2.78
N THR A 36 2.90 9.31 3.87
CA THR A 36 2.06 10.07 4.80
C THR A 36 2.91 11.07 5.60
N ALA A 37 4.04 10.63 6.13
CA ALA A 37 4.93 11.47 6.93
C ALA A 37 5.44 12.69 6.16
N ILE A 38 5.75 12.54 4.87
CA ILE A 38 6.20 13.64 4.00
C ILE A 38 5.06 14.39 3.29
N GLY A 39 3.79 14.11 3.63
CA GLY A 39 2.63 14.81 3.09
C GLY A 39 2.25 14.46 1.65
N LYS A 40 2.75 13.36 1.09
CA LYS A 40 2.47 12.89 -0.28
C LYS A 40 1.40 11.80 -0.37
N ASN A 41 0.81 11.40 0.74
CA ASN A 41 -0.29 10.42 0.75
C ASN A 41 -1.64 11.13 0.63
N LYS A 42 -2.37 10.86 -0.46
CA LYS A 42 -3.72 11.43 -0.68
C LYS A 42 -4.82 10.85 0.21
N TYR A 43 -4.55 9.74 0.89
CA TYR A 43 -5.54 9.01 1.70
C TYR A 43 -5.41 9.30 3.21
N GLU A 44 -4.22 9.69 3.66
CA GLU A 44 -3.95 9.93 5.09
C GLU A 44 -3.04 11.16 5.25
N THR A 45 -3.36 12.01 6.22
CA THR A 45 -2.57 13.21 6.52
C THR A 45 -1.46 12.92 7.53
N PRO A 46 -0.37 13.74 7.58
CA PRO A 46 0.65 13.63 8.62
C PRO A 46 0.08 13.69 10.04
N ASP A 47 -0.92 14.56 10.29
CA ASP A 47 -1.57 14.68 11.61
C ASP A 47 -2.31 13.39 12.00
N ALA A 48 -2.97 12.72 11.05
CA ALA A 48 -3.62 11.43 11.31
C ALA A 48 -2.61 10.34 11.64
N LEU A 49 -1.50 10.29 10.92
CA LEU A 49 -0.40 9.37 11.22
C LEU A 49 0.24 9.67 12.58
N LEU A 50 0.43 10.95 12.92
CA LEU A 50 0.95 11.36 14.23
C LEU A 50 0.07 10.81 15.36
N LEU A 51 -1.24 11.03 15.30
CA LEU A 51 -2.18 10.49 16.29
C LEU A 51 -2.09 8.97 16.40
N LYS A 52 -2.02 8.28 15.26
CA LYS A 52 -1.86 6.81 15.18
C LYS A 52 -0.56 6.34 15.84
N LYS A 53 0.56 7.02 15.55
CA LYS A 53 1.88 6.70 16.15
C LYS A 53 1.94 7.03 17.65
N CYS A 54 1.12 7.96 18.13
CA CYS A 54 0.94 8.25 19.56
C CYS A 54 -0.09 7.35 20.26
N GLY A 55 -0.65 6.35 19.57
CA GLY A 55 -1.61 5.40 20.15
C GLY A 55 -3.04 5.92 20.27
N LEU A 56 -3.36 7.11 19.72
CA LEU A 56 -4.67 7.77 19.79
C LEU A 56 -5.46 7.67 18.49
N GLY A 57 -4.89 7.08 17.44
CA GLY A 57 -5.59 6.83 16.17
C GLY A 57 -6.53 5.63 16.23
N GLU A 58 -7.48 5.59 15.31
CA GLU A 58 -8.29 4.38 15.11
C GLU A 58 -7.38 3.19 14.78
N LYS A 59 -7.57 2.08 15.49
CA LYS A 59 -6.85 0.84 15.17
C LYS A 59 -7.33 0.35 13.81
N PHE A 60 -6.42 0.32 12.86
CA PHE A 60 -6.72 -0.24 11.55
C PHE A 60 -6.85 -1.78 11.66
N THR A 61 -8.04 -2.28 11.43
CA THR A 61 -8.37 -3.72 11.50
C THR A 61 -8.44 -4.37 10.12
N GLY A 62 -7.91 -3.70 9.10
CA GLY A 62 -8.06 -4.09 7.70
C GLY A 62 -9.42 -3.69 7.11
N ASN A 63 -9.46 -3.56 5.81
CA ASN A 63 -10.68 -3.31 5.05
C ASN A 63 -10.79 -4.32 3.89
N ALA A 64 -11.84 -4.21 3.06
CA ALA A 64 -12.03 -5.11 1.92
C ALA A 64 -10.85 -5.05 0.92
N ALA A 65 -10.26 -3.86 0.72
CA ALA A 65 -9.11 -3.72 -0.17
C ALA A 65 -7.83 -4.36 0.40
N THR A 66 -7.61 -4.26 1.72
CA THR A 66 -6.48 -4.93 2.38
C THR A 66 -6.60 -6.44 2.26
N ARG A 67 -7.79 -6.99 2.59
CA ARG A 67 -8.04 -8.45 2.45
C ARG A 67 -7.89 -8.94 1.01
N HIS A 68 -8.34 -8.14 0.04
CA HIS A 68 -8.16 -8.45 -1.38
C HIS A 68 -6.66 -8.45 -1.75
N GLY A 69 -5.89 -7.46 -1.29
CA GLY A 69 -4.44 -7.42 -1.49
C GLY A 69 -3.76 -8.70 -0.96
N GLU A 70 -4.05 -9.05 0.30
CA GLU A 70 -3.50 -10.23 0.96
C GLU A 70 -3.87 -11.55 0.27
N LEU A 71 -5.05 -11.62 -0.34
CA LEU A 71 -5.52 -12.84 -1.02
C LEU A 71 -4.76 -13.13 -2.32
N TYR A 72 -4.37 -12.08 -3.05
CA TYR A 72 -3.77 -12.22 -4.38
C TYR A 72 -2.27 -11.89 -4.44
N GLU A 73 -1.65 -11.55 -3.31
CA GLU A 73 -0.23 -11.21 -3.24
C GLU A 73 0.66 -12.38 -3.63
N ASP A 74 0.40 -13.59 -3.09
CA ASP A 74 1.13 -14.80 -3.43
C ASP A 74 0.98 -15.21 -4.90
N GLU A 75 -0.22 -15.09 -5.45
CA GLU A 75 -0.47 -15.37 -6.86
C GLU A 75 0.31 -14.41 -7.76
N ALA A 76 0.31 -13.12 -7.44
CA ALA A 76 1.08 -12.11 -8.17
C ALA A 76 2.60 -12.37 -8.08
N ARG A 77 3.10 -12.82 -6.92
CA ARG A 77 4.49 -13.17 -6.72
C ARG A 77 4.89 -14.38 -7.58
N ILE A 78 4.09 -15.45 -7.57
CA ILE A 78 4.34 -16.65 -8.39
C ILE A 78 4.35 -16.29 -9.89
N LEU A 79 3.38 -15.51 -10.35
CA LEU A 79 3.34 -15.05 -11.74
C LEU A 79 4.57 -14.21 -12.11
N TYR A 80 5.05 -13.38 -11.19
CA TYR A 80 6.27 -12.61 -11.39
C TYR A 80 7.49 -13.53 -11.53
N GLU A 81 7.66 -14.49 -10.62
CA GLU A 81 8.77 -15.45 -10.64
C GLU A 81 8.78 -16.26 -11.95
N GLU A 82 7.63 -16.76 -12.38
CA GLU A 82 7.49 -17.53 -13.63
C GLU A 82 7.80 -16.69 -14.88
N ARG A 83 7.29 -15.45 -14.93
CA ARG A 83 7.41 -14.60 -16.13
C ARG A 83 8.80 -13.96 -16.28
N HIS A 84 9.50 -13.74 -15.16
CA HIS A 84 10.80 -13.07 -15.16
C HIS A 84 11.98 -14.00 -14.88
N GLY A 85 11.72 -15.27 -14.52
CA GLY A 85 12.77 -16.23 -14.18
C GLY A 85 13.54 -15.83 -12.91
N GLU A 86 12.89 -15.12 -12.01
CA GLU A 86 13.44 -14.67 -10.73
C GLU A 86 12.98 -15.59 -9.58
N VAL A 87 13.72 -15.60 -8.49
CA VAL A 87 13.29 -16.17 -7.21
C VAL A 87 13.12 -15.02 -6.23
N VAL A 88 11.95 -14.92 -5.60
CA VAL A 88 11.63 -13.87 -4.64
C VAL A 88 11.66 -14.43 -3.23
N HIS A 89 12.47 -13.82 -2.38
CA HIS A 89 12.57 -14.14 -0.96
C HIS A 89 11.80 -13.10 -0.14
N GLU A 90 10.92 -13.57 0.72
CA GLU A 90 10.19 -12.70 1.66
C GLU A 90 11.11 -12.24 2.80
N LEU A 91 10.91 -11.02 3.24
CA LEU A 91 11.59 -10.45 4.40
C LEU A 91 10.56 -9.94 5.41
N GLY A 92 10.94 -9.99 6.69
CA GLY A 92 10.16 -9.35 7.75
C GLY A 92 10.40 -7.84 7.83
N LEU A 93 10.30 -7.29 9.03
CA LEU A 93 10.58 -5.88 9.27
C LEU A 93 12.09 -5.63 9.35
N CYS A 94 12.64 -5.05 8.31
CA CYS A 94 14.04 -4.68 8.20
C CYS A 94 14.27 -3.29 8.80
N PRO A 95 15.06 -3.14 9.87
CA PRO A 95 15.44 -1.82 10.37
C PRO A 95 16.49 -1.19 9.44
N HIS A 96 16.47 0.14 9.33
CA HIS A 96 17.52 0.86 8.61
C HIS A 96 18.87 0.74 9.34
N PRO A 97 19.98 0.49 8.63
CA PRO A 97 21.27 0.16 9.25
C PRO A 97 21.89 1.30 10.07
N VAL A 98 21.48 2.55 9.84
CA VAL A 98 21.99 3.74 10.53
C VAL A 98 20.90 4.47 11.30
N GLU A 99 19.74 4.64 10.70
CA GLU A 99 18.59 5.37 11.25
C GLU A 99 17.65 4.38 11.94
N ASP A 100 17.93 3.99 13.19
CA ASP A 100 17.24 2.95 13.95
C ASP A 100 15.73 3.18 14.16
N TRP A 101 15.28 4.42 13.97
CA TRP A 101 13.88 4.83 13.99
C TRP A 101 13.14 4.59 12.66
N LEU A 102 13.83 4.16 11.62
CA LEU A 102 13.27 3.80 10.31
C LEU A 102 13.26 2.29 10.12
N GLY A 103 12.24 1.78 9.43
CA GLY A 103 12.17 0.38 9.04
C GLY A 103 11.26 0.16 7.83
N GLY A 104 11.40 -0.99 7.19
CA GLY A 104 10.59 -1.37 6.03
C GLY A 104 10.34 -2.87 5.99
N SER A 105 9.16 -3.26 5.52
CA SER A 105 8.84 -4.65 5.22
C SER A 105 8.46 -4.71 3.76
N PRO A 106 9.40 -4.99 2.85
CA PRO A 106 9.08 -5.21 1.44
C PRO A 106 8.31 -6.52 1.27
N ASP A 107 7.55 -6.63 0.21
CA ASP A 107 6.87 -7.90 -0.12
C ASP A 107 7.88 -8.96 -0.56
N GLY A 108 9.08 -8.55 -1.03
CA GLY A 108 10.19 -9.45 -1.25
C GLY A 108 11.45 -8.79 -1.83
N VAL A 109 12.46 -9.64 -2.04
CA VAL A 109 13.70 -9.29 -2.78
C VAL A 109 14.06 -10.42 -3.72
N THR A 110 14.53 -10.09 -4.92
CA THR A 110 14.99 -11.10 -5.88
C THR A 110 16.44 -11.49 -5.64
N GLU A 111 16.84 -12.69 -6.08
CA GLU A 111 18.24 -13.10 -6.04
C GLU A 111 19.16 -12.19 -6.89
N SER A 112 18.62 -11.56 -7.92
CA SER A 112 19.35 -10.60 -8.76
C SER A 112 19.59 -9.26 -8.08
N GLY A 113 18.92 -8.95 -6.96
CA GLY A 113 19.13 -7.72 -6.20
C GLY A 113 18.11 -6.62 -6.44
N LYS A 114 16.89 -6.98 -6.80
CA LYS A 114 15.78 -6.04 -6.92
C LYS A 114 14.85 -6.14 -5.70
N LEU A 115 14.34 -5.01 -5.26
CA LEU A 115 13.23 -4.96 -4.34
C LEU A 115 11.93 -5.37 -5.06
N VAL A 116 11.06 -6.09 -4.41
CA VAL A 116 9.72 -6.43 -4.93
C VAL A 116 8.66 -5.80 -4.04
N GLU A 117 7.73 -5.08 -4.67
CA GLU A 117 6.55 -4.50 -4.01
C GLU A 117 5.31 -4.81 -4.84
N ILE A 118 4.34 -5.48 -4.25
CA ILE A 118 3.15 -6.02 -4.92
C ILE A 118 1.91 -5.23 -4.51
N LYS A 119 1.09 -4.85 -5.47
CA LYS A 119 -0.19 -4.21 -5.22
C LYS A 119 -1.30 -4.86 -6.04
N CYS A 120 -2.30 -5.43 -5.35
CA CYS A 120 -3.47 -6.04 -5.95
C CYS A 120 -4.71 -5.16 -5.70
N PRO A 121 -4.91 -4.06 -6.45
CA PRO A 121 -5.99 -3.12 -6.18
C PRO A 121 -7.34 -3.66 -6.67
N PRO A 122 -8.39 -3.76 -5.81
CA PRO A 122 -9.71 -4.23 -6.25
C PRO A 122 -10.41 -3.27 -7.21
N GLN A 123 -10.24 -1.96 -7.03
CA GLN A 123 -11.00 -0.95 -7.79
C GLN A 123 -10.12 0.01 -8.59
N ARG A 124 -8.92 0.33 -8.11
CA ARG A 124 -8.03 1.27 -8.80
C ARG A 124 -7.63 0.71 -10.17
N LYS A 125 -7.80 1.51 -11.22
CA LYS A 125 -7.31 1.16 -12.56
C LYS A 125 -5.77 1.02 -12.52
N ILE A 126 -5.25 -0.03 -13.13
CA ILE A 126 -3.83 -0.17 -13.43
C ILE A 126 -3.56 0.61 -14.71
N ILE A 127 -2.57 1.50 -14.67
CA ILE A 127 -2.05 2.20 -15.83
C ILE A 127 -0.70 1.58 -16.14
N PRO A 128 -0.57 0.86 -17.26
CA PRO A 128 0.67 0.16 -17.58
C PRO A 128 1.88 1.09 -17.62
N GLY A 129 2.96 0.66 -16.98
CA GLY A 129 4.21 1.43 -16.91
C GLY A 129 4.20 2.58 -15.89
N GLU A 130 3.14 2.78 -15.10
CA GLU A 130 3.05 3.86 -14.12
C GLU A 130 3.02 3.33 -12.68
N VAL A 131 3.85 3.93 -11.83
CA VAL A 131 3.77 3.77 -10.37
C VAL A 131 2.98 4.93 -9.78
N PRO A 132 1.86 4.70 -9.06
CA PRO A 132 1.16 5.79 -8.39
C PRO A 132 2.08 6.51 -7.39
N GLU A 133 2.10 7.85 -7.47
CA GLU A 133 3.08 8.70 -6.77
C GLU A 133 3.21 8.39 -5.26
N HIS A 134 2.10 8.03 -4.61
CA HIS A 134 2.10 7.74 -3.18
C HIS A 134 2.79 6.43 -2.78
N TYR A 135 3.17 5.55 -3.74
CA TYR A 135 3.99 4.37 -3.46
C TYR A 135 5.50 4.63 -3.60
N MET A 136 5.89 5.68 -4.35
CA MET A 136 7.30 5.99 -4.55
C MET A 136 8.09 6.15 -3.24
N PRO A 137 7.58 6.84 -2.20
CA PRO A 137 8.30 6.94 -0.92
C PRO A 137 8.54 5.60 -0.23
N GLN A 138 7.61 4.64 -0.34
CA GLN A 138 7.78 3.29 0.20
C GLN A 138 8.90 2.56 -0.52
N LEU A 139 8.90 2.58 -1.86
CA LEU A 139 9.91 1.94 -2.69
C LEU A 139 11.30 2.52 -2.41
N GLN A 140 11.44 3.85 -2.42
CA GLN A 140 12.72 4.52 -2.21
C GLN A 140 13.29 4.24 -0.81
N LEU A 141 12.44 4.26 0.23
CA LEU A 141 12.89 3.96 1.58
C LEU A 141 13.28 2.48 1.76
N CYS A 142 12.53 1.54 1.18
CA CYS A 142 12.91 0.13 1.24
C CYS A 142 14.22 -0.16 0.48
N MET A 143 14.44 0.48 -0.68
CA MET A 143 15.71 0.38 -1.41
C MET A 143 16.88 0.97 -0.60
N GLU A 144 16.66 2.07 0.12
CA GLU A 144 17.66 2.66 1.01
C GLU A 144 18.03 1.72 2.16
N ILE A 145 17.03 1.14 2.84
CA ILE A 145 17.22 0.20 3.97
C ILE A 145 18.03 -1.02 3.57
N LEU A 146 17.77 -1.57 2.38
CA LEU A 146 18.38 -2.82 1.89
C LEU A 146 19.60 -2.57 0.99
N ASP A 147 19.93 -1.31 0.74
CA ASP A 147 20.99 -0.88 -0.19
C ASP A 147 20.89 -1.57 -1.56
N LEU A 148 19.68 -1.50 -2.15
CA LEU A 148 19.37 -2.02 -3.49
C LEU A 148 19.22 -0.87 -4.49
N GLU A 149 19.59 -1.09 -5.75
CA GLU A 149 19.61 -0.05 -6.78
C GLU A 149 18.32 0.06 -7.59
N SER A 150 17.45 -0.94 -7.50
CA SER A 150 16.17 -0.92 -8.21
C SER A 150 15.09 -1.71 -7.47
N ALA A 151 13.84 -1.39 -7.78
CA ALA A 151 12.65 -2.09 -7.34
C ALA A 151 11.79 -2.48 -8.54
N ASP A 152 11.20 -3.66 -8.51
CA ASP A 152 10.12 -4.04 -9.42
C ASP A 152 8.78 -3.85 -8.68
N PHE A 153 8.01 -2.86 -9.14
CA PHE A 153 6.67 -2.57 -8.63
C PHE A 153 5.66 -3.35 -9.45
N ILE A 154 5.00 -4.29 -8.80
CA ILE A 154 4.07 -5.23 -9.44
C ILE A 154 2.63 -4.78 -9.16
N GLN A 155 1.82 -4.68 -10.19
CA GLN A 155 0.39 -4.41 -10.10
C GLN A 155 -0.38 -5.59 -10.70
N TYR A 156 -1.30 -6.15 -9.92
CA TYR A 156 -2.03 -7.34 -10.33
C TYR A 156 -3.53 -7.23 -10.06
N LYS A 157 -4.33 -7.68 -11.03
CA LYS A 157 -5.76 -7.95 -10.88
C LYS A 157 -6.09 -9.28 -11.53
N PRO A 158 -6.54 -10.26 -10.77
CA PRO A 158 -6.96 -11.53 -11.32
C PRO A 158 -8.22 -11.40 -12.17
N ALA A 159 -8.41 -12.28 -13.15
CA ALA A 159 -9.53 -12.24 -14.09
C ALA A 159 -10.89 -12.27 -13.39
N GLU A 160 -11.05 -13.06 -12.32
CA GLU A 160 -12.32 -13.20 -11.60
C GLU A 160 -12.78 -11.90 -10.91
N THR A 161 -11.85 -11.04 -10.49
CA THR A 161 -12.20 -9.74 -9.88
C THR A 161 -12.17 -8.58 -10.87
N ASN A 162 -11.72 -8.85 -12.09
CA ASN A 162 -11.62 -7.85 -13.17
C ASN A 162 -12.69 -8.03 -14.24
N TRP A 163 -13.58 -9.01 -14.10
CA TRP A 163 -14.63 -9.33 -15.09
C TRP A 163 -15.44 -8.09 -15.51
N PRO A 164 -15.75 -7.91 -16.82
CA PRO A 164 -15.51 -8.81 -17.95
C PRO A 164 -14.13 -8.68 -18.62
N ARG A 165 -13.18 -8.01 -17.98
CA ARG A 165 -11.81 -7.84 -18.49
C ARG A 165 -10.96 -9.05 -18.14
N PRO A 166 -9.90 -9.31 -18.91
CA PRO A 166 -8.92 -10.33 -18.57
C PRO A 166 -8.09 -9.91 -17.34
N GLU A 167 -7.25 -10.82 -16.88
CA GLU A 167 -6.18 -10.54 -15.93
C GLU A 167 -5.35 -9.32 -16.36
N GLU A 168 -5.04 -8.44 -15.41
CA GLU A 168 -4.10 -7.34 -15.60
C GLU A 168 -2.86 -7.59 -14.74
N PHE A 169 -1.69 -7.66 -15.37
CA PHE A 169 -0.40 -7.83 -14.71
C PHE A 169 0.61 -6.84 -15.31
N ASP A 170 1.13 -5.96 -14.49
CA ASP A 170 2.06 -4.90 -14.90
C ASP A 170 3.24 -4.85 -13.93
N VAL A 171 4.45 -4.73 -14.47
CA VAL A 171 5.69 -4.62 -13.70
C VAL A 171 6.45 -3.38 -14.14
N VAL A 172 6.71 -2.49 -13.21
CA VAL A 172 7.45 -1.26 -13.46
C VAL A 172 8.76 -1.30 -12.68
N ASN A 173 9.89 -1.27 -13.41
CA ASN A 173 11.18 -1.14 -12.75
C ASN A 173 11.43 0.31 -12.34
N VAL A 174 11.69 0.52 -11.06
CA VAL A 174 11.93 1.83 -10.44
C VAL A 174 13.38 1.91 -9.98
N PRO A 175 14.19 2.83 -10.49
CA PRO A 175 15.53 3.03 -9.99
C PRO A 175 15.55 3.71 -8.62
N ARG A 176 16.58 3.43 -7.82
CA ARG A 176 16.84 4.15 -6.57
C ARG A 176 17.22 5.60 -6.86
N ASP A 177 16.58 6.52 -6.14
CA ASP A 177 16.86 7.95 -6.20
C ASP A 177 17.53 8.42 -4.91
N ARG A 178 18.85 8.60 -4.93
CA ARG A 178 19.63 9.07 -3.78
C ARG A 178 19.34 10.55 -3.43
N GLU A 179 18.89 11.35 -4.39
CA GLU A 179 18.49 12.73 -4.12
C GLU A 179 17.14 12.78 -3.40
N TRP A 180 16.26 11.83 -3.69
CA TRP A 180 15.03 11.63 -2.92
C TRP A 180 15.35 11.40 -1.44
N TRP A 181 16.29 10.49 -1.14
CA TRP A 181 16.72 10.20 0.22
C TRP A 181 17.25 11.45 0.94
N LYS A 182 18.17 12.17 0.34
CA LYS A 182 18.75 13.40 0.90
C LYS A 182 17.69 14.46 1.18
N THR A 183 16.69 14.56 0.29
CA THR A 183 15.61 15.55 0.39
C THR A 183 14.64 15.21 1.51
N TYR A 184 14.25 13.93 1.63
CA TYR A 184 13.14 13.53 2.50
C TYR A 184 13.56 12.95 3.85
N LEU A 185 14.81 12.54 4.03
CA LEU A 185 15.31 12.13 5.36
C LEU A 185 15.08 13.20 6.42
N PRO A 186 15.47 14.49 6.23
CA PRO A 186 15.22 15.51 7.25
C PRO A 186 13.72 15.76 7.50
N VAL A 187 12.86 15.65 6.49
CA VAL A 187 11.41 15.81 6.64
C VAL A 187 10.82 14.65 7.46
N MET A 188 11.24 13.42 7.19
CA MET A 188 10.85 12.24 7.98
C MET A 188 11.37 12.33 9.42
N ARG A 189 12.58 12.84 9.62
CA ARG A 189 13.16 13.06 10.95
C ARG A 189 12.33 14.07 11.74
N GLU A 190 12.02 15.22 11.15
CA GLU A 190 11.18 16.24 11.80
C GLU A 190 9.81 15.66 12.19
N PHE A 191 9.20 14.84 11.32
CA PHE A 191 7.95 14.16 11.65
C PHE A 191 8.13 13.20 12.82
N TRP A 192 9.21 12.41 12.82
CA TRP A 192 9.46 11.44 13.89
C TRP A 192 9.77 12.11 15.23
N ASP A 193 10.51 13.20 15.22
CA ASP A 193 10.78 14.01 16.42
C ASP A 193 9.46 14.54 17.03
N LYS A 194 8.51 14.97 16.19
CA LYS A 194 7.15 15.31 16.66
C LYS A 194 6.44 14.11 17.29
N VAL A 195 6.55 12.91 16.71
CA VAL A 195 5.98 11.70 17.31
C VAL A 195 6.56 11.43 18.69
N LEU A 196 7.89 11.53 18.83
CA LEU A 196 8.56 11.33 20.11
C LEU A 196 8.13 12.38 21.14
N TYR A 197 8.10 13.64 20.77
CA TYR A 197 7.64 14.74 21.64
C TYR A 197 6.22 14.52 22.14
N PHE A 198 5.28 14.25 21.24
CA PHE A 198 3.88 14.08 21.61
C PHE A 198 3.57 12.77 22.34
N ARG A 199 4.42 11.76 22.26
CA ARG A 199 4.30 10.57 23.12
C ARG A 199 4.51 10.90 24.60
N GLU A 200 5.33 11.91 24.89
CA GLU A 200 5.58 12.39 26.26
C GLU A 200 4.60 13.51 26.66
N HIS A 201 3.93 14.17 25.69
CA HIS A 201 3.07 15.34 25.87
C HIS A 201 1.71 15.12 25.17
N LEU A 202 1.00 14.05 25.54
CA LEU A 202 -0.27 13.67 24.90
C LEU A 202 -1.37 14.72 25.06
N ASP A 203 -1.33 15.52 26.12
CA ASP A 203 -2.24 16.62 26.41
C ASP A 203 -2.09 17.81 25.44
N GLU A 204 -0.93 17.97 24.83
CA GLU A 204 -0.64 19.00 23.85
C GLU A 204 -0.97 18.59 22.40
N LEU A 205 -1.36 17.33 22.17
CA LEU A 205 -1.68 16.84 20.83
C LEU A 205 -2.82 17.63 20.19
N PRO A 206 -2.67 18.01 18.91
CA PRO A 206 -3.74 18.66 18.16
C PRO A 206 -4.99 17.79 18.17
N GLN A 207 -6.12 18.33 18.64
CA GLN A 207 -7.39 17.61 18.59
C GLN A 207 -7.72 17.24 17.14
N PRO A 208 -8.11 15.98 16.84
CA PRO A 208 -8.47 15.60 15.51
C PRO A 208 -9.61 16.52 15.02
N LYS A 209 -9.40 17.20 13.90
CA LYS A 209 -10.47 17.95 13.26
C LYS A 209 -11.57 16.97 12.91
N LEU A 210 -12.70 17.03 13.65
CA LEU A 210 -13.88 16.24 13.36
C LEU A 210 -14.21 16.37 11.88
N LYS A 211 -14.02 15.30 11.10
CA LYS A 211 -14.47 15.28 9.71
C LYS A 211 -15.96 15.55 9.73
N LYS A 212 -16.40 16.70 9.19
CA LYS A 212 -17.82 16.93 8.93
C LYS A 212 -18.30 15.72 8.13
N THR A 213 -19.11 14.88 8.74
CA THR A 213 -19.75 13.76 8.05
C THR A 213 -20.50 14.35 6.87
N ARG A 214 -20.05 14.07 5.65
CA ARG A 214 -20.87 14.36 4.47
C ARG A 214 -22.16 13.60 4.69
N LYS A 215 -23.28 14.32 4.92
CA LYS A 215 -24.61 13.70 4.89
C LYS A 215 -24.66 12.89 3.60
N LYS A 216 -24.83 11.57 3.71
CA LYS A 216 -25.19 10.75 2.55
C LYS A 216 -26.43 11.42 1.96
N LYS A 217 -26.35 11.88 0.69
CA LYS A 217 -27.57 12.19 -0.04
C LYS A 217 -28.43 10.92 0.02
N GLU A 218 -29.63 11.03 0.55
CA GLU A 218 -30.60 9.95 0.40
C GLU A 218 -30.70 9.65 -1.10
N PRO A 219 -30.72 8.38 -1.49
CA PRO A 219 -30.92 8.03 -2.89
C PRO A 219 -32.27 8.62 -3.32
N GLU A 220 -32.27 9.37 -4.42
CA GLU A 220 -33.49 9.83 -5.03
C GLU A 220 -34.37 8.59 -5.29
N PRO A 221 -35.69 8.66 -4.97
CA PRO A 221 -36.58 7.56 -5.26
C PRO A 221 -36.53 7.26 -6.76
N PRO A 222 -36.54 5.97 -7.15
CA PRO A 222 -36.56 5.62 -8.56
C PRO A 222 -37.73 6.29 -9.26
N PRO A 223 -37.59 6.72 -10.52
CA PRO A 223 -38.68 7.28 -11.27
C PRO A 223 -39.85 6.29 -11.31
N PRO A 224 -41.11 6.78 -11.27
CA PRO A 224 -42.25 5.90 -11.33
C PRO A 224 -42.16 5.04 -12.60
N CYS A 225 -42.34 3.73 -12.45
CA CYS A 225 -42.49 2.84 -13.60
C CYS A 225 -43.75 3.26 -14.36
N GLU A 226 -43.61 3.89 -15.49
CA GLU A 226 -44.68 4.02 -16.46
C GLU A 226 -44.91 2.62 -17.06
N ILE A 227 -45.95 1.94 -16.56
CA ILE A 227 -46.46 0.72 -17.19
C ILE A 227 -47.29 1.20 -18.38
N GLU A 228 -46.75 1.11 -19.58
CA GLU A 228 -47.55 1.26 -20.77
C GLU A 228 -48.64 0.16 -20.76
N PRO A 229 -49.94 0.48 -20.94
CA PRO A 229 -50.95 -0.54 -21.01
C PRO A 229 -50.72 -1.38 -22.25
N LEU A 230 -50.62 -2.70 -22.08
CA LEU A 230 -50.69 -3.64 -23.19
C LEU A 230 -51.98 -3.37 -23.99
N THR A 231 -51.87 -2.87 -25.19
CA THR A 231 -53.02 -2.80 -26.11
C THR A 231 -53.27 -4.23 -26.59
N ASP A 232 -54.24 -4.90 -25.95
CA ASP A 232 -54.89 -6.06 -26.55
C ASP A 232 -55.60 -5.58 -27.79
N GLU A 233 -55.33 -6.19 -28.94
CA GLU A 233 -56.20 -6.51 -30.03
C GLU A 233 -55.43 -6.59 -31.37
N GLU A 234 -54.97 -7.81 -31.65
CA GLU A 234 -54.95 -8.22 -33.05
C GLU A 234 -55.90 -9.44 -33.18
N PRO A 235 -56.90 -9.37 -34.08
CA PRO A 235 -57.83 -10.49 -34.26
C PRO A 235 -57.10 -11.62 -35.03
N TYR A 236 -57.22 -12.80 -34.48
CA TYR A 236 -56.87 -14.07 -35.13
C TYR A 236 -57.72 -14.24 -36.40
N ASN A 237 -57.12 -14.19 -37.56
CA ASN A 237 -57.78 -14.62 -38.81
C ASN A 237 -57.48 -16.10 -39.04
N ASP A 238 -58.53 -16.92 -38.90
CA ASP A 238 -58.58 -18.25 -39.48
C ASP A 238 -58.82 -18.13 -40.99
N ASP A 239 -57.88 -18.64 -41.80
CA ASP A 239 -58.08 -19.23 -43.14
C ASP A 239 -56.90 -20.19 -43.44
#